data_b0fdf80f80739b26872d1a7f02f03966
#
_entry.id   b0fdf80f80739b26872d1a7f02f03966
#
_cell.length_a   1.000
_cell.length_b   1.000
_cell.length_c   1.000
_cell.angle_alpha   90.00
_cell.angle_beta   90.00
_cell.angle_gamma   90.00
#
_symmetry.space_group_name_H-M   'P 1'
#
loop_
_entity.id
_entity.type
_entity.pdbx_description
1 polymer ?
#
loop_
_entity_poly.entity_id
_entity_poly.type
_entity_poly.pdbx_seq_one_letter_code
_entity_poly.pdbx_strand_id
1 'polypeptide(L)'
;MADLNLTDIAKAYGDVEVLRDIDLKIEQGELIVFVGPSGCGKSTLLRMIAGLERITGGDLEIDGVRVNDIPPSERGIAMVFQSYALYPHMTVRDNMAFALKIAKMSQSEIDERVDRAAKILQLHNLLDRLPKALSGGQRQRVAIGRAIVRDPKVYLFDEPLSNLDAALRVATRIEIAQLKEAMPESTMIYVTHDQVEAMTLASRIVVLAGGGIAQVGTPLELYERPENEFVAQFIGSPAMNLLPGRITGTGETTTVALDGGGTAVSTIPSQPGDKNKAVNVGVRPEDFVEAQGEFIYKGKVEITEALGEVTLLYFAPEGERDPVIAKLPGVHADVKRREVALTADPSKVHLFHNTQSLLYRDQPIKKIAVGTH
;
A
#
# COMPACT_ATOMS: atom_id res chain seq x y z
N MET A 1 8.95 -4.16 22.90
CA MET A 1 8.78 -3.88 21.46
C MET A 1 9.52 -4.96 20.71
N ALA A 2 9.02 -5.39 19.57
CA ALA A 2 9.54 -6.59 18.92
C ALA A 2 9.80 -6.36 17.43
N ASP A 3 10.78 -7.05 16.90
CA ASP A 3 10.95 -7.34 15.50
C ASP A 3 10.10 -8.57 15.10
N LEU A 4 9.84 -8.73 13.81
CA LEU A 4 9.22 -9.92 13.26
C LEU A 4 10.07 -10.44 12.10
N ASN A 5 10.23 -11.76 12.06
CA ASN A 5 10.86 -12.43 10.94
C ASN A 5 9.91 -13.49 10.39
N LEU A 6 9.58 -13.34 9.11
CA LEU A 6 8.79 -14.29 8.32
C LEU A 6 9.75 -14.98 7.37
N THR A 7 9.89 -16.30 7.47
CA THR A 7 10.78 -17.08 6.64
C THR A 7 9.96 -18.14 5.91
N ASP A 8 9.95 -18.05 4.57
CA ASP A 8 9.27 -19.00 3.67
C ASP A 8 7.79 -19.26 4.06
N ILE A 9 7.10 -18.20 4.52
CA ILE A 9 5.71 -18.33 4.99
C ILE A 9 4.80 -18.69 3.82
N ALA A 10 4.05 -19.77 4.02
CA ALA A 10 3.04 -20.23 3.08
C ALA A 10 1.69 -20.48 3.76
N LYS A 11 0.61 -20.33 2.97
CA LYS A 11 -0.75 -20.63 3.39
C LYS A 11 -1.54 -21.29 2.28
N ALA A 12 -2.06 -22.48 2.58
CA ALA A 12 -2.99 -23.18 1.73
C ALA A 12 -4.29 -23.52 2.48
N TYR A 13 -5.42 -23.53 1.76
CA TYR A 13 -6.71 -24.03 2.18
C TYR A 13 -7.08 -25.24 1.29
N GLY A 14 -6.88 -26.44 1.80
CA GLY A 14 -6.93 -27.64 0.99
C GLY A 14 -5.89 -27.55 -0.13
N ASP A 15 -6.33 -27.66 -1.37
CA ASP A 15 -5.48 -27.60 -2.56
C ASP A 15 -5.25 -26.17 -3.09
N VAL A 16 -5.86 -25.16 -2.47
CA VAL A 16 -5.73 -23.75 -2.90
C VAL A 16 -4.64 -23.05 -2.11
N GLU A 17 -3.53 -22.75 -2.76
CA GLU A 17 -2.45 -21.95 -2.19
C GLU A 17 -2.80 -20.47 -2.30
N VAL A 18 -2.85 -19.77 -1.16
CA VAL A 18 -3.20 -18.34 -1.05
C VAL A 18 -1.95 -17.47 -0.88
N LEU A 19 -0.97 -17.98 -0.14
CA LEU A 19 0.32 -17.31 0.08
C LEU A 19 1.45 -18.33 -0.05
N ARG A 20 2.58 -17.90 -0.62
CA ARG A 20 3.79 -18.69 -0.81
C ARG A 20 5.03 -17.81 -0.77
N ASP A 21 6.12 -18.41 -0.36
CA ASP A 21 7.47 -17.80 -0.41
C ASP A 21 7.47 -16.38 0.18
N ILE A 22 6.80 -16.17 1.32
CA ILE A 22 6.77 -14.88 1.99
C ILE A 22 7.97 -14.78 2.93
N ASP A 23 9.01 -14.07 2.45
CA ASP A 23 10.17 -13.68 3.23
C ASP A 23 10.09 -12.20 3.56
N LEU A 24 10.00 -11.86 4.84
CA LEU A 24 9.87 -10.48 5.29
C LEU A 24 10.44 -10.29 6.67
N LYS A 25 11.37 -9.36 6.80
CA LYS A 25 11.86 -8.88 8.08
C LYS A 25 11.26 -7.50 8.39
N ILE A 26 10.67 -7.37 9.57
CA ILE A 26 10.08 -6.12 10.08
C ILE A 26 10.91 -5.72 11.31
N GLU A 27 11.50 -4.54 11.24
CA GLU A 27 12.33 -4.04 12.33
C GLU A 27 11.46 -3.44 13.44
N GLN A 28 11.99 -3.44 14.65
CA GLN A 28 11.35 -2.77 15.78
C GLN A 28 11.08 -1.30 15.45
N GLY A 29 9.88 -0.82 15.81
CA GLY A 29 9.50 0.57 15.60
C GLY A 29 9.09 0.89 14.16
N GLU A 30 8.99 -0.07 13.24
CA GLU A 30 8.43 0.19 11.91
C GLU A 30 6.90 0.26 11.93
N LEU A 31 6.34 1.10 11.05
CA LEU A 31 4.97 0.98 10.58
C LEU A 31 5.02 0.41 9.17
N ILE A 32 4.77 -0.89 9.04
CA ILE A 32 4.75 -1.56 7.75
C ILE A 32 3.32 -1.69 7.23
N VAL A 33 3.10 -1.38 5.96
CA VAL A 33 1.77 -1.41 5.36
C VAL A 33 1.69 -2.48 4.27
N PHE A 34 0.75 -3.41 4.40
CA PHE A 34 0.44 -4.42 3.38
C PHE A 34 -0.61 -3.88 2.42
N VAL A 35 -0.27 -3.83 1.14
CA VAL A 35 -1.18 -3.42 0.07
C VAL A 35 -1.22 -4.48 -1.04
N GLY A 36 -2.23 -4.41 -1.89
CA GLY A 36 -2.39 -5.31 -3.03
C GLY A 36 -3.85 -5.46 -3.43
N PRO A 37 -4.16 -6.13 -4.53
CA PRO A 37 -5.51 -6.38 -5.01
C PRO A 37 -6.37 -7.14 -4.00
N SER A 38 -7.69 -7.12 -4.19
CA SER A 38 -8.59 -7.95 -3.40
C SER A 38 -8.24 -9.43 -3.59
N GLY A 39 -8.25 -10.19 -2.49
CA GLY A 39 -7.95 -11.63 -2.53
C GLY A 39 -6.47 -12.01 -2.59
N CYS A 40 -5.50 -11.08 -2.63
CA CYS A 40 -4.07 -11.42 -2.67
C CYS A 40 -3.48 -11.93 -1.34
N GLY A 41 -4.28 -12.09 -0.28
CA GLY A 41 -3.83 -12.70 0.98
C GLY A 41 -3.43 -11.72 2.10
N LYS A 42 -3.61 -10.39 1.97
CA LYS A 42 -3.23 -9.38 2.99
C LYS A 42 -3.78 -9.69 4.38
N SER A 43 -5.12 -9.81 4.50
CA SER A 43 -5.77 -10.11 5.79
C SER A 43 -5.46 -11.52 6.27
N THR A 44 -5.20 -12.47 5.35
CA THR A 44 -4.76 -13.83 5.71
C THR A 44 -3.38 -13.78 6.37
N LEU A 45 -2.42 -13.06 5.77
CA LEU A 45 -1.09 -12.88 6.33
C LEU A 45 -1.17 -12.18 7.70
N LEU A 46 -1.96 -11.11 7.82
CA LEU A 46 -2.16 -10.42 9.10
C LEU A 46 -2.74 -11.35 10.17
N ARG A 47 -3.74 -12.19 9.80
CA ARG A 47 -4.35 -13.15 10.72
C ARG A 47 -3.41 -14.29 11.11
N MET A 48 -2.50 -14.72 10.23
CA MET A 48 -1.44 -15.67 10.58
C MET A 48 -0.47 -15.07 11.58
N ILE A 49 -0.06 -13.82 11.42
CA ILE A 49 0.75 -13.10 12.40
C ILE A 49 0.01 -13.00 13.74
N ALA A 50 -1.29 -12.71 13.70
CA ALA A 50 -2.14 -12.67 14.88
C ALA A 50 -2.34 -14.03 15.57
N GLY A 51 -2.05 -15.15 14.90
CA GLY A 51 -2.36 -16.50 15.37
C GLY A 51 -3.83 -16.88 15.25
N LEU A 52 -4.62 -16.08 14.52
CA LEU A 52 -6.03 -16.34 14.22
C LEU A 52 -6.21 -17.27 13.03
N GLU A 53 -5.14 -17.47 12.25
CA GLU A 53 -5.07 -18.37 11.12
C GLU A 53 -3.78 -19.20 11.20
N ARG A 54 -3.83 -20.50 10.87
CA ARG A 54 -2.67 -21.38 10.93
C ARG A 54 -1.75 -21.14 9.73
N ILE A 55 -0.46 -21.08 9.99
CA ILE A 55 0.61 -21.12 8.99
C ILE A 55 0.69 -22.57 8.49
N THR A 56 0.75 -22.79 7.17
CA THR A 56 0.86 -24.13 6.58
C THR A 56 2.28 -24.49 6.15
N GLY A 57 3.16 -23.51 5.97
CA GLY A 57 4.58 -23.69 5.69
C GLY A 57 5.38 -22.50 6.19
N GLY A 58 6.66 -22.71 6.44
CA GLY A 58 7.58 -21.68 6.92
C GLY A 58 7.45 -21.36 8.42
N ASP A 59 8.25 -20.39 8.87
CA ASP A 59 8.37 -20.02 10.28
C ASP A 59 8.15 -18.53 10.52
N LEU A 60 7.35 -18.20 11.52
CA LEU A 60 7.13 -16.85 12.03
C LEU A 60 7.80 -16.72 13.40
N GLU A 61 8.68 -15.73 13.51
CA GLU A 61 9.30 -15.35 14.79
C GLU A 61 8.87 -13.95 15.20
N ILE A 62 8.65 -13.76 16.48
CA ILE A 62 8.44 -12.46 17.11
C ILE A 62 9.47 -12.34 18.22
N ASP A 63 10.37 -11.33 18.14
CA ASP A 63 11.41 -11.11 19.12
C ASP A 63 12.35 -12.34 19.26
N GLY A 64 12.67 -12.97 18.11
CA GLY A 64 13.49 -14.18 18.03
C GLY A 64 12.83 -15.46 18.56
N VAL A 65 11.54 -15.43 18.91
CA VAL A 65 10.78 -16.59 19.37
C VAL A 65 9.85 -17.07 18.28
N ARG A 66 9.97 -18.34 17.87
CA ARG A 66 9.04 -18.95 16.91
C ARG A 66 7.65 -19.05 17.52
N VAL A 67 6.64 -18.50 16.83
CA VAL A 67 5.29 -18.35 17.37
C VAL A 67 4.21 -19.14 16.61
N ASN A 68 4.58 -19.99 15.64
CA ASN A 68 3.62 -20.73 14.82
C ASN A 68 2.54 -21.43 15.65
N ASP A 69 2.93 -22.05 16.74
CA ASP A 69 2.07 -22.89 17.60
C ASP A 69 1.64 -22.16 18.89
N ILE A 70 2.05 -20.89 19.07
CA ILE A 70 1.68 -20.07 20.23
C ILE A 70 0.27 -19.49 19.98
N PRO A 71 -0.66 -19.60 20.95
CA PRO A 71 -2.00 -19.07 20.82
C PRO A 71 -1.99 -17.53 20.77
N PRO A 72 -3.00 -16.88 20.12
CA PRO A 72 -3.07 -15.42 19.95
C PRO A 72 -2.89 -14.60 21.23
N SER A 73 -3.43 -15.11 22.35
CA SER A 73 -3.36 -14.43 23.65
C SER A 73 -1.95 -14.32 24.22
N GLU A 74 -1.03 -15.18 23.78
CA GLU A 74 0.34 -15.29 24.32
C GLU A 74 1.42 -14.73 23.38
N ARG A 75 1.04 -14.29 22.14
CA ARG A 75 1.98 -13.70 21.17
C ARG A 75 2.41 -12.27 21.49
N GLY A 76 1.82 -11.64 22.51
CA GLY A 76 2.13 -10.24 22.87
C GLY A 76 1.65 -9.22 21.83
N ILE A 77 0.60 -9.52 21.10
CA ILE A 77 0.03 -8.67 20.03
C ILE A 77 -1.34 -8.11 20.39
N ALA A 78 -1.71 -7.00 19.78
CA ALA A 78 -3.07 -6.48 19.80
C ALA A 78 -3.55 -6.19 18.39
N MET A 79 -4.82 -6.54 18.10
CA MET A 79 -5.43 -6.37 16.77
C MET A 79 -6.62 -5.43 16.83
N VAL A 80 -6.65 -4.48 15.90
CA VAL A 80 -7.76 -3.59 15.60
C VAL A 80 -8.45 -4.12 14.34
N PHE A 81 -9.70 -4.54 14.48
CA PHE A 81 -10.49 -5.13 13.40
C PHE A 81 -11.23 -4.06 12.59
N GLN A 82 -11.52 -4.35 11.36
CA GLN A 82 -12.30 -3.53 10.44
C GLN A 82 -13.68 -3.13 11.00
N SER A 83 -14.34 -4.01 11.74
CA SER A 83 -15.65 -3.78 12.35
C SER A 83 -15.62 -3.10 13.72
N TYR A 84 -14.45 -2.61 14.15
CA TYR A 84 -14.19 -2.05 15.51
C TYR A 84 -14.40 -3.04 16.67
N ALA A 85 -15.31 -4.01 16.55
CA ALA A 85 -15.65 -5.04 17.52
C ALA A 85 -15.88 -4.51 18.95
N LEU A 86 -16.52 -3.33 19.10
CA LEU A 86 -16.84 -2.75 20.40
C LEU A 86 -17.99 -3.50 21.07
N TYR A 87 -17.92 -3.63 22.40
CA TYR A 87 -19.00 -4.15 23.20
C TYR A 87 -20.08 -3.08 23.35
N PRO A 88 -21.29 -3.24 22.74
CA PRO A 88 -22.27 -2.17 22.60
C PRO A 88 -22.92 -1.76 23.91
N HIS A 89 -22.92 -2.63 24.92
CA HIS A 89 -23.51 -2.44 26.25
C HIS A 89 -22.52 -1.88 27.29
N MET A 90 -21.24 -1.72 26.92
CA MET A 90 -20.18 -1.19 27.76
C MET A 90 -19.88 0.26 27.40
N THR A 91 -19.52 1.07 28.37
CA THR A 91 -19.01 2.43 28.15
C THR A 91 -17.68 2.40 27.41
N VAL A 92 -17.20 3.56 26.94
CA VAL A 92 -15.84 3.69 26.36
C VAL A 92 -14.79 3.22 27.36
N ARG A 93 -14.87 3.67 28.63
CA ARG A 93 -13.97 3.25 29.72
C ARG A 93 -13.98 1.73 29.87
N ASP A 94 -15.17 1.13 29.96
CA ASP A 94 -15.28 -0.32 30.14
C ASP A 94 -14.80 -1.12 28.94
N ASN A 95 -15.05 -0.63 27.72
CA ASN A 95 -14.52 -1.24 26.51
C ASN A 95 -12.99 -1.29 26.56
N MET A 96 -12.33 -0.20 26.93
CA MET A 96 -10.88 -0.12 27.05
C MET A 96 -10.35 -0.99 28.20
N ALA A 97 -11.01 -0.94 29.37
CA ALA A 97 -10.59 -1.67 30.56
C ALA A 97 -10.81 -3.19 30.48
N PHE A 98 -11.66 -3.68 29.56
CA PHE A 98 -12.14 -5.06 29.54
C PHE A 98 -11.02 -6.11 29.58
N ALA A 99 -10.02 -5.97 28.68
CA ALA A 99 -8.91 -6.92 28.61
C ALA A 99 -8.04 -6.91 29.87
N LEU A 100 -7.87 -5.75 30.50
CA LEU A 100 -7.12 -5.58 31.74
C LEU A 100 -7.82 -6.21 32.95
N LYS A 101 -9.17 -6.10 32.98
CA LYS A 101 -10.00 -6.77 34.00
C LYS A 101 -9.89 -8.30 33.90
N ILE A 102 -9.90 -8.85 32.67
CA ILE A 102 -9.67 -10.29 32.42
C ILE A 102 -8.27 -10.72 32.91
N ALA A 103 -7.27 -9.88 32.67
CA ALA A 103 -5.90 -10.13 33.14
C ALA A 103 -5.73 -9.95 34.66
N LYS A 104 -6.84 -9.63 35.39
CA LYS A 104 -6.88 -9.44 36.84
C LYS A 104 -5.91 -8.38 37.36
N MET A 105 -5.69 -7.33 36.59
CA MET A 105 -4.89 -6.18 37.01
C MET A 105 -5.61 -5.39 38.11
N SER A 106 -4.85 -4.67 38.94
CA SER A 106 -5.44 -3.81 39.98
C SER A 106 -6.24 -2.67 39.36
N GLN A 107 -7.27 -2.18 40.08
CA GLN A 107 -8.10 -1.08 39.58
C GLN A 107 -7.28 0.20 39.33
N SER A 108 -6.29 0.48 40.16
CA SER A 108 -5.38 1.62 40.00
C SER A 108 -4.58 1.55 38.69
N GLU A 109 -4.03 0.38 38.34
CA GLU A 109 -3.30 0.17 37.08
C GLU A 109 -4.22 0.27 35.85
N ILE A 110 -5.45 -0.27 35.99
CA ILE A 110 -6.47 -0.16 34.92
C ILE A 110 -6.79 1.31 34.65
N ASP A 111 -7.07 2.09 35.69
CA ASP A 111 -7.43 3.51 35.56
C ASP A 111 -6.26 4.30 34.96
N GLU A 112 -5.04 4.08 35.40
CA GLU A 112 -3.84 4.73 34.86
C GLU A 112 -3.66 4.43 33.37
N ARG A 113 -3.77 3.16 32.95
CA ARG A 113 -3.60 2.76 31.55
C ARG A 113 -4.73 3.31 30.67
N VAL A 114 -5.98 3.28 31.14
CA VAL A 114 -7.13 3.81 30.43
C VAL A 114 -7.01 5.32 30.27
N ASP A 115 -6.66 6.05 31.33
CA ASP A 115 -6.53 7.50 31.28
C ASP A 115 -5.36 7.95 30.39
N ARG A 116 -4.23 7.22 30.40
CA ARG A 116 -3.11 7.44 29.47
C ARG A 116 -3.55 7.26 28.00
N ALA A 117 -4.22 6.15 27.68
CA ALA A 117 -4.71 5.90 26.33
C ALA A 117 -5.80 6.89 25.93
N ALA A 118 -6.71 7.26 26.83
CA ALA A 118 -7.73 8.27 26.58
C ALA A 118 -7.12 9.67 26.31
N LYS A 119 -5.99 10.00 26.94
CA LYS A 119 -5.26 11.25 26.68
C LYS A 119 -4.65 11.23 25.28
N ILE A 120 -3.96 10.18 24.89
CA ILE A 120 -3.36 10.02 23.55
C ILE A 120 -4.42 10.14 22.45
N LEU A 121 -5.59 9.50 22.66
CA LEU A 121 -6.67 9.41 21.67
C LEU A 121 -7.74 10.50 21.80
N GLN A 122 -7.56 11.47 22.70
CA GLN A 122 -8.51 12.56 22.96
C GLN A 122 -9.94 12.07 23.29
N LEU A 123 -10.03 11.02 24.12
CA LEU A 123 -11.30 10.37 24.50
C LEU A 123 -11.83 10.74 25.89
N HIS A 124 -11.14 11.63 26.64
CA HIS A 124 -11.48 11.93 28.03
C HIS A 124 -12.96 12.30 28.26
N ASN A 125 -13.49 13.16 27.38
CA ASN A 125 -14.90 13.64 27.51
C ASN A 125 -15.91 12.61 26.99
N LEU A 126 -15.48 11.43 26.57
CA LEU A 126 -16.31 10.39 25.99
C LEU A 126 -16.29 9.09 26.79
N LEU A 127 -15.50 9.02 27.88
CA LEU A 127 -15.25 7.79 28.63
C LEU A 127 -16.54 7.13 29.18
N ASP A 128 -17.53 7.92 29.55
CA ASP A 128 -18.78 7.43 30.11
C ASP A 128 -19.87 7.18 29.04
N ARG A 129 -19.59 7.44 27.78
CA ARG A 129 -20.54 7.21 26.69
C ARG A 129 -20.58 5.75 26.24
N LEU A 130 -21.72 5.32 25.72
CA LEU A 130 -21.89 4.04 25.02
C LEU A 130 -21.50 4.18 23.55
N PRO A 131 -21.06 3.11 22.86
CA PRO A 131 -20.69 3.13 21.45
C PRO A 131 -21.73 3.72 20.49
N LYS A 132 -23.04 3.54 20.80
CA LYS A 132 -24.14 4.10 20.00
C LYS A 132 -24.20 5.64 19.98
N ALA A 133 -23.58 6.30 20.99
CA ALA A 133 -23.52 7.75 21.11
C ALA A 133 -22.24 8.36 20.52
N LEU A 134 -21.46 7.56 19.77
CA LEU A 134 -20.18 7.95 19.17
C LEU A 134 -20.27 8.02 17.65
N SER A 135 -19.52 8.95 17.05
CA SER A 135 -19.27 8.96 15.60
C SER A 135 -18.41 7.76 15.15
N GLY A 136 -18.31 7.51 13.84
CA GLY A 136 -17.47 6.44 13.27
C GLY A 136 -16.01 6.55 13.73
N GLY A 137 -15.38 7.72 13.60
CA GLY A 137 -14.00 7.93 14.03
C GLY A 137 -13.84 7.84 15.55
N GLN A 138 -14.81 8.28 16.35
CA GLN A 138 -14.77 8.08 17.79
C GLN A 138 -14.82 6.60 18.17
N ARG A 139 -15.67 5.79 17.51
CA ARG A 139 -15.68 4.33 17.70
C ARG A 139 -14.35 3.68 17.35
N GLN A 140 -13.74 4.12 16.26
CA GLN A 140 -12.42 3.64 15.87
C GLN A 140 -11.35 3.99 16.91
N ARG A 141 -11.30 5.23 17.39
CA ARG A 141 -10.37 5.62 18.46
C ARG A 141 -10.55 4.74 19.72
N VAL A 142 -11.78 4.39 20.06
CA VAL A 142 -12.03 3.44 21.16
C VAL A 142 -11.48 2.06 20.86
N ALA A 143 -11.62 1.55 19.62
CA ALA A 143 -11.05 0.26 19.21
C ALA A 143 -9.51 0.28 19.27
N ILE A 144 -8.88 1.37 18.86
CA ILE A 144 -7.43 1.59 18.99
C ILE A 144 -7.04 1.66 20.48
N GLY A 145 -7.82 2.37 21.30
CA GLY A 145 -7.62 2.46 22.75
C GLY A 145 -7.60 1.11 23.44
N ARG A 146 -8.50 0.19 23.04
CA ARG A 146 -8.51 -1.20 23.52
C ARG A 146 -7.21 -1.96 23.21
N ALA A 147 -6.56 -1.61 22.12
CA ALA A 147 -5.25 -2.18 21.77
C ALA A 147 -4.13 -1.54 22.61
N ILE A 148 -4.11 -0.21 22.73
CA ILE A 148 -3.06 0.54 23.43
C ILE A 148 -2.97 0.19 24.92
N VAL A 149 -4.10 0.07 25.63
CA VAL A 149 -4.11 -0.22 27.06
C VAL A 149 -3.43 -1.55 27.42
N ARG A 150 -3.34 -2.48 26.46
CA ARG A 150 -2.68 -3.78 26.64
C ARG A 150 -1.16 -3.69 26.60
N ASP A 151 -0.60 -2.61 26.06
CA ASP A 151 0.83 -2.39 25.86
C ASP A 151 1.49 -3.58 25.13
N PRO A 152 1.01 -3.92 23.95
CA PRO A 152 1.50 -5.09 23.21
C PRO A 152 2.88 -4.83 22.59
N LYS A 153 3.58 -5.90 22.21
CA LYS A 153 4.82 -5.83 21.43
C LYS A 153 4.59 -5.34 20.01
N VAL A 154 3.47 -5.76 19.40
CA VAL A 154 3.11 -5.47 18.00
C VAL A 154 1.62 -5.10 17.89
N TYR A 155 1.32 -4.04 17.14
CA TYR A 155 -0.04 -3.62 16.80
C TYR A 155 -0.39 -4.08 15.38
N LEU A 156 -1.56 -4.68 15.22
CA LEU A 156 -2.08 -5.14 13.94
C LEU A 156 -3.37 -4.38 13.60
N PHE A 157 -3.45 -3.82 12.39
CA PHE A 157 -4.61 -3.06 11.90
C PHE A 157 -5.16 -3.73 10.62
N ASP A 158 -6.38 -4.29 10.67
CA ASP A 158 -7.04 -4.92 9.52
C ASP A 158 -8.04 -3.94 8.91
N GLU A 159 -7.66 -3.22 7.88
CA GLU A 159 -8.45 -2.20 7.15
C GLU A 159 -9.25 -1.24 8.07
N PRO A 160 -8.62 -0.58 9.03
CA PRO A 160 -9.35 0.13 10.08
C PRO A 160 -10.17 1.33 9.58
N LEU A 161 -9.87 1.91 8.41
CA LEU A 161 -10.52 3.10 7.87
C LEU A 161 -11.58 2.81 6.81
N SER A 162 -11.74 1.55 6.37
CA SER A 162 -12.61 1.17 5.25
C SER A 162 -14.10 1.52 5.45
N ASN A 163 -14.57 1.57 6.70
CA ASN A 163 -15.97 1.86 7.05
C ASN A 163 -16.25 3.35 7.34
N LEU A 164 -15.30 4.24 7.02
CA LEU A 164 -15.43 5.69 7.25
C LEU A 164 -15.75 6.43 5.94
N ASP A 165 -16.49 7.53 6.04
CA ASP A 165 -16.63 8.49 4.95
C ASP A 165 -15.28 9.18 4.62
N ALA A 166 -15.20 9.83 3.45
CA ALA A 166 -13.95 10.39 2.96
C ALA A 166 -13.33 11.44 3.91
N ALA A 167 -14.14 12.35 4.47
CA ALA A 167 -13.63 13.41 5.35
C ALA A 167 -13.10 12.83 6.67
N LEU A 168 -13.85 11.88 7.25
CA LEU A 168 -13.47 11.21 8.48
C LEU A 168 -12.25 10.30 8.28
N ARG A 169 -12.12 9.67 7.11
CA ARG A 169 -10.94 8.85 6.73
C ARG A 169 -9.68 9.70 6.72
N VAL A 170 -9.71 10.90 6.12
CA VAL A 170 -8.56 11.82 6.13
C VAL A 170 -8.18 12.22 7.56
N ALA A 171 -9.16 12.62 8.37
CA ALA A 171 -8.90 13.01 9.76
C ALA A 171 -8.29 11.87 10.58
N THR A 172 -8.85 10.66 10.47
CA THR A 172 -8.39 9.50 11.24
C THR A 172 -7.03 8.98 10.78
N ARG A 173 -6.71 9.09 9.47
CA ARG A 173 -5.37 8.79 8.96
C ARG A 173 -4.31 9.68 9.63
N ILE A 174 -4.58 10.98 9.76
CA ILE A 174 -3.69 11.91 10.47
C ILE A 174 -3.55 11.49 11.94
N GLU A 175 -4.64 11.09 12.61
CA GLU A 175 -4.60 10.61 13.99
C GLU A 175 -3.73 9.34 14.15
N ILE A 176 -3.76 8.40 13.19
CA ILE A 176 -2.90 7.21 13.19
C ILE A 176 -1.42 7.59 12.99
N ALA A 177 -1.13 8.56 12.10
CA ALA A 177 0.22 9.07 11.93
C ALA A 177 0.75 9.68 13.24
N GLN A 178 -0.04 10.54 13.89
CA GLN A 178 0.29 11.13 15.20
C GLN A 178 0.46 10.07 16.29
N LEU A 179 -0.36 9.01 16.26
CA LEU A 179 -0.22 7.89 17.19
C LEU A 179 1.13 7.20 17.02
N LYS A 180 1.57 6.97 15.77
CA LYS A 180 2.89 6.39 15.48
C LYS A 180 4.01 7.30 15.98
N GLU A 181 3.93 8.61 15.79
CA GLU A 181 4.90 9.59 16.30
C GLU A 181 4.94 9.59 17.85
N ALA A 182 3.78 9.45 18.50
CA ALA A 182 3.71 9.38 19.96
C ALA A 182 4.23 8.04 20.54
N MET A 183 4.34 7.01 19.69
CA MET A 183 4.77 5.67 20.05
C MET A 183 5.88 5.17 19.09
N PRO A 184 7.02 5.85 18.99
CA PRO A 184 8.04 5.59 17.95
C PRO A 184 8.60 4.17 18.01
N GLU A 185 8.75 3.62 19.20
CA GLU A 185 9.24 2.27 19.45
C GLU A 185 8.25 1.15 19.06
N SER A 186 6.96 1.48 18.86
CA SER A 186 5.93 0.48 18.60
C SER A 186 6.00 -0.04 17.18
N THR A 187 6.09 -1.34 17.02
CA THR A 187 5.98 -2.02 15.74
C THR A 187 4.53 -2.14 15.36
N MET A 188 4.19 -1.68 14.16
CA MET A 188 2.81 -1.64 13.65
C MET A 188 2.71 -2.29 12.28
N ILE A 189 1.74 -3.18 12.08
CA ILE A 189 1.41 -3.76 10.79
C ILE A 189 0.01 -3.32 10.41
N TYR A 190 -0.12 -2.71 9.26
CA TYR A 190 -1.35 -2.10 8.78
C TYR A 190 -1.75 -2.68 7.43
N VAL A 191 -2.97 -3.15 7.29
CA VAL A 191 -3.54 -3.63 6.02
C VAL A 191 -4.48 -2.58 5.48
N THR A 192 -4.33 -2.24 4.22
CA THR A 192 -5.26 -1.37 3.49
C THR A 192 -5.31 -1.71 2.01
N HIS A 193 -6.39 -1.32 1.35
CA HIS A 193 -6.49 -1.25 -0.11
C HIS A 193 -6.35 0.20 -0.64
N ASP A 194 -6.26 1.18 0.26
CA ASP A 194 -6.10 2.60 -0.08
C ASP A 194 -4.61 2.96 -0.19
N GLN A 195 -4.18 3.33 -1.40
CA GLN A 195 -2.80 3.71 -1.67
C GLN A 195 -2.39 4.99 -0.93
N VAL A 196 -3.32 5.94 -0.74
CA VAL A 196 -3.03 7.20 -0.04
C VAL A 196 -2.73 6.93 1.44
N GLU A 197 -3.44 5.97 2.05
CA GLU A 197 -3.11 5.51 3.41
C GLU A 197 -1.70 4.94 3.47
N ALA A 198 -1.38 4.02 2.55
CA ALA A 198 -0.07 3.39 2.50
C ALA A 198 1.06 4.39 2.28
N MET A 199 0.92 5.28 1.27
CA MET A 199 1.91 6.31 0.96
C MET A 199 2.12 7.33 2.08
N THR A 200 1.10 7.56 2.92
CA THR A 200 1.15 8.54 4.01
C THR A 200 1.69 7.95 5.31
N LEU A 201 1.31 6.71 5.64
CA LEU A 201 1.54 6.13 6.96
C LEU A 201 2.81 5.28 7.01
N ALA A 202 3.17 4.61 5.92
CA ALA A 202 4.16 3.55 5.95
C ALA A 202 5.59 4.06 6.14
N SER A 203 6.36 3.40 7.01
CA SER A 203 7.82 3.40 6.95
C SER A 203 8.29 2.61 5.72
N ARG A 204 7.71 1.40 5.53
CA ARG A 204 7.84 0.58 4.32
C ARG A 204 6.48 0.01 3.92
N ILE A 205 6.29 -0.16 2.62
CA ILE A 205 5.12 -0.81 2.02
C ILE A 205 5.55 -2.18 1.51
N VAL A 206 4.71 -3.19 1.76
CA VAL A 206 4.80 -4.52 1.15
C VAL A 206 3.67 -4.65 0.13
N VAL A 207 4.02 -4.71 -1.13
CA VAL A 207 3.06 -4.95 -2.20
C VAL A 207 2.90 -6.46 -2.40
N LEU A 208 1.71 -6.97 -2.10
CA LEU A 208 1.35 -8.38 -2.28
C LEU A 208 0.60 -8.58 -3.60
N ALA A 209 1.02 -9.57 -4.37
CA ALA A 209 0.35 -9.96 -5.60
C ALA A 209 0.62 -11.43 -5.93
N GLY A 210 -0.36 -12.12 -6.50
CA GLY A 210 -0.21 -13.51 -6.92
C GLY A 210 0.20 -14.50 -5.82
N GLY A 211 -0.16 -14.18 -4.57
CA GLY A 211 0.20 -14.99 -3.39
C GLY A 211 1.61 -14.76 -2.85
N GLY A 212 2.40 -13.85 -3.44
CA GLY A 212 3.76 -13.53 -3.00
C GLY A 212 3.99 -12.03 -2.79
N ILE A 213 5.23 -11.66 -2.45
CA ILE A 213 5.66 -10.27 -2.34
C ILE A 213 6.17 -9.79 -3.71
N ALA A 214 5.49 -8.79 -4.28
CA ALA A 214 5.89 -8.16 -5.54
C ALA A 214 7.07 -7.21 -5.36
N GLN A 215 7.03 -6.38 -4.31
CA GLN A 215 8.11 -5.47 -3.92
C GLN A 215 7.94 -5.03 -2.47
N VAL A 216 9.05 -4.73 -1.80
CA VAL A 216 9.10 -4.08 -0.49
C VAL A 216 10.01 -2.86 -0.59
N GLY A 217 9.58 -1.73 -0.06
CA GLY A 217 10.40 -0.51 -0.03
C GLY A 217 9.69 0.64 0.67
N THR A 218 10.33 1.77 0.78
CA THR A 218 9.70 3.01 1.22
C THR A 218 8.64 3.46 0.21
N PRO A 219 7.65 4.27 0.60
CA PRO A 219 6.65 4.79 -0.33
C PRO A 219 7.24 5.39 -1.61
N LEU A 220 8.26 6.25 -1.48
CA LEU A 220 8.89 6.89 -2.62
C LEU A 220 9.68 5.92 -3.50
N GLU A 221 10.36 4.91 -2.91
CA GLU A 221 11.05 3.88 -3.69
C GLU A 221 10.08 3.10 -4.58
N LEU A 222 8.92 2.69 -4.07
CA LEU A 222 7.93 1.99 -4.87
C LEU A 222 7.36 2.86 -6.00
N TYR A 223 7.20 4.15 -5.73
CA TYR A 223 6.68 5.11 -6.70
C TYR A 223 7.70 5.46 -7.78
N GLU A 224 8.94 5.78 -7.40
CA GLU A 224 9.98 6.25 -8.32
C GLU A 224 10.75 5.10 -8.98
N ARG A 225 10.84 3.94 -8.33
CA ARG A 225 11.66 2.80 -8.74
C ARG A 225 10.90 1.47 -8.64
N PRO A 226 9.77 1.32 -9.35
CA PRO A 226 9.02 0.06 -9.34
C PRO A 226 9.87 -1.07 -9.96
N GLU A 227 9.91 -2.24 -9.30
CA GLU A 227 10.65 -3.41 -9.78
C GLU A 227 9.99 -4.05 -11.02
N ASN A 228 8.69 -3.87 -11.18
CA ASN A 228 7.92 -4.51 -12.25
C ASN A 228 6.70 -3.66 -12.66
N GLU A 229 6.09 -4.01 -13.78
CA GLU A 229 4.92 -3.34 -14.34
C GLU A 229 3.73 -3.35 -13.38
N PHE A 230 3.53 -4.46 -12.65
CA PHE A 230 2.44 -4.55 -11.69
C PHE A 230 2.57 -3.47 -10.60
N VAL A 231 3.73 -3.33 -9.97
CA VAL A 231 3.97 -2.30 -8.95
C VAL A 231 3.86 -0.91 -9.55
N ALA A 232 4.39 -0.69 -10.76
CA ALA A 232 4.33 0.58 -11.47
C ALA A 232 2.89 1.06 -11.70
N GLN A 233 1.99 0.14 -12.07
CA GLN A 233 0.57 0.43 -12.29
C GLN A 233 -0.24 0.43 -10.99
N PHE A 234 0.14 -0.41 -10.02
CA PHE A 234 -0.58 -0.49 -8.75
C PHE A 234 -0.30 0.72 -7.85
N ILE A 235 0.92 1.27 -7.84
CA ILE A 235 1.30 2.43 -7.03
C ILE A 235 1.20 3.71 -7.85
N GLY A 236 0.27 4.58 -7.45
CA GLY A 236 -0.06 5.84 -8.12
C GLY A 236 -1.49 5.86 -8.66
N SER A 237 -2.11 7.03 -8.66
CA SER A 237 -3.48 7.23 -9.17
C SER A 237 -3.55 8.56 -9.94
N PRO A 238 -3.89 8.50 -11.25
CA PRO A 238 -4.12 7.31 -12.07
C PRO A 238 -2.89 6.41 -12.23
N ALA A 239 -3.09 5.17 -12.73
CA ALA A 239 -2.03 4.20 -12.96
C ALA A 239 -1.00 4.68 -13.99
N MET A 240 0.25 4.15 -13.91
CA MET A 240 1.28 4.42 -14.91
C MET A 240 0.85 3.93 -16.29
N ASN A 241 1.04 4.76 -17.31
CA ASN A 241 0.84 4.35 -18.70
C ASN A 241 1.95 3.41 -19.13
N LEU A 242 1.63 2.32 -19.83
CA LEU A 242 2.57 1.39 -20.42
C LEU A 242 2.42 1.41 -21.94
N LEU A 243 3.45 1.90 -22.64
CA LEU A 243 3.47 2.08 -24.08
C LEU A 243 4.47 1.10 -24.70
N PRO A 244 4.04 0.16 -25.55
CA PRO A 244 4.94 -0.81 -26.16
C PRO A 244 5.84 -0.17 -27.21
N GLY A 245 7.06 -0.68 -27.31
CA GLY A 245 8.06 -0.21 -28.26
C GLY A 245 9.27 -1.12 -28.33
N ARG A 246 10.30 -0.65 -29.08
CA ARG A 246 11.56 -1.36 -29.24
C ARG A 246 12.75 -0.46 -29.00
N ILE A 247 13.76 -0.96 -28.32
CA ILE A 247 15.00 -0.24 -28.08
C ILE A 247 15.73 -0.03 -29.40
N THR A 248 16.00 1.24 -29.75
CA THR A 248 16.72 1.64 -30.96
C THR A 248 18.12 2.19 -30.65
N GLY A 249 18.28 2.85 -29.49
CA GLY A 249 19.56 3.37 -29.00
C GLY A 249 19.90 2.81 -27.61
N THR A 250 21.18 2.46 -27.41
CA THR A 250 21.70 1.88 -26.17
C THR A 250 22.89 2.69 -25.65
N GLY A 251 23.16 2.63 -24.34
CA GLY A 251 24.25 3.36 -23.70
C GLY A 251 23.85 3.87 -22.31
N GLU A 252 24.38 5.02 -21.91
CA GLU A 252 24.02 5.69 -20.65
C GLU A 252 22.55 6.14 -20.63
N THR A 253 22.01 6.41 -21.81
CA THR A 253 20.58 6.64 -22.04
C THR A 253 20.05 5.59 -23.01
N THR A 254 18.78 5.27 -22.89
CA THR A 254 18.10 4.31 -23.77
C THR A 254 17.06 5.03 -24.61
N THR A 255 17.12 4.85 -25.93
CA THR A 255 16.11 5.36 -26.86
C THR A 255 15.20 4.23 -27.30
N VAL A 256 13.90 4.48 -27.30
CA VAL A 256 12.86 3.52 -27.65
C VAL A 256 11.98 4.12 -28.74
N ALA A 257 11.83 3.43 -29.87
CA ALA A 257 10.78 3.73 -30.85
C ALA A 257 9.49 3.04 -30.41
N LEU A 258 8.42 3.81 -30.26
CA LEU A 258 7.11 3.31 -29.83
C LEU A 258 6.28 2.79 -30.99
N ASP A 259 5.50 1.75 -30.75
CA ASP A 259 4.65 1.14 -31.77
C ASP A 259 3.57 2.13 -32.28
N GLY A 260 3.14 3.08 -31.45
CA GLY A 260 2.23 4.18 -31.82
C GLY A 260 2.90 5.36 -32.55
N GLY A 261 4.18 5.27 -32.91
CA GLY A 261 4.89 6.22 -33.77
C GLY A 261 5.64 7.35 -33.04
N GLY A 262 5.75 7.31 -31.71
CA GLY A 262 6.56 8.26 -30.93
C GLY A 262 7.97 7.72 -30.64
N THR A 263 8.79 8.56 -29.99
CA THR A 263 10.13 8.19 -29.49
C THR A 263 10.25 8.59 -28.03
N ALA A 264 10.66 7.65 -27.19
CA ALA A 264 10.97 7.90 -25.79
C ALA A 264 12.49 7.82 -25.55
N VAL A 265 13.01 8.71 -24.73
CA VAL A 265 14.36 8.66 -24.19
C VAL A 265 14.28 8.46 -22.68
N SER A 266 15.04 7.53 -22.16
CA SER A 266 15.14 7.26 -20.72
C SER A 266 16.57 7.38 -20.22
N THR A 267 16.76 7.85 -19.01
CA THR A 267 18.05 7.85 -18.31
C THR A 267 18.45 6.47 -17.79
N ILE A 268 17.58 5.47 -17.92
CA ILE A 268 17.90 4.08 -17.57
C ILE A 268 18.90 3.55 -18.60
N PRO A 269 20.11 3.11 -18.16
CA PRO A 269 21.12 2.64 -19.09
C PRO A 269 20.76 1.28 -19.69
N SER A 270 21.19 1.05 -20.93
CA SER A 270 21.02 -0.23 -21.62
C SER A 270 22.31 -0.71 -22.27
N GLN A 271 22.42 -2.02 -22.45
CA GLN A 271 23.59 -2.68 -23.04
C GLN A 271 23.42 -2.84 -24.56
N PRO A 272 24.51 -2.96 -25.36
CA PRO A 272 24.40 -3.17 -26.81
C PRO A 272 23.52 -4.38 -27.18
N GLY A 273 23.50 -5.43 -26.35
CA GLY A 273 22.65 -6.61 -26.52
C GLY A 273 21.15 -6.38 -26.28
N ASP A 274 20.78 -5.20 -25.80
CA ASP A 274 19.36 -4.83 -25.58
C ASP A 274 18.73 -4.21 -26.85
N LYS A 275 19.54 -3.86 -27.84
CA LYS A 275 19.05 -3.28 -29.11
C LYS A 275 18.04 -4.22 -29.77
N ASN A 276 16.94 -3.65 -30.25
CA ASN A 276 15.77 -4.31 -30.85
C ASN A 276 14.93 -5.17 -29.88
N LYS A 277 15.22 -5.22 -28.57
CA LYS A 277 14.33 -5.85 -27.61
C LYS A 277 13.02 -5.10 -27.52
N ALA A 278 11.93 -5.85 -27.41
CA ALA A 278 10.62 -5.30 -27.10
C ALA A 278 10.60 -4.87 -25.61
N VAL A 279 10.09 -3.68 -25.36
CA VAL A 279 9.95 -3.10 -24.01
C VAL A 279 8.64 -2.36 -23.90
N ASN A 280 8.12 -2.24 -22.69
CA ASN A 280 7.09 -1.28 -22.36
C ASN A 280 7.72 -0.03 -21.74
N VAL A 281 7.39 1.12 -22.30
CA VAL A 281 7.78 2.43 -21.79
C VAL A 281 6.73 2.86 -20.78
N GLY A 282 7.14 3.03 -19.52
CA GLY A 282 6.28 3.51 -18.45
C GLY A 282 6.40 5.03 -18.29
N VAL A 283 5.26 5.73 -18.31
CA VAL A 283 5.20 7.16 -17.99
C VAL A 283 4.01 7.42 -17.08
N ARG A 284 4.23 8.08 -15.95
CA ARG A 284 3.13 8.44 -15.05
C ARG A 284 2.27 9.54 -15.66
N PRO A 285 0.96 9.56 -15.40
CA PRO A 285 0.06 10.61 -15.93
C PRO A 285 0.52 12.03 -15.64
N GLU A 286 1.08 12.28 -14.47
CA GLU A 286 1.58 13.58 -14.00
C GLU A 286 2.94 13.98 -14.57
N ASP A 287 3.70 13.02 -15.11
CA ASP A 287 5.00 13.28 -15.74
C ASP A 287 4.87 13.64 -17.22
N PHE A 288 3.66 13.52 -17.81
CA PHE A 288 3.41 14.00 -19.16
C PHE A 288 3.27 15.52 -19.21
N VAL A 289 3.87 16.09 -20.25
CA VAL A 289 3.70 17.48 -20.66
C VAL A 289 3.37 17.57 -22.14
N GLU A 290 2.73 18.67 -22.59
CA GLU A 290 2.47 18.88 -24.02
C GLU A 290 3.78 19.02 -24.81
N ALA A 291 3.91 18.22 -25.87
CA ALA A 291 5.08 18.22 -26.74
C ALA A 291 5.01 19.39 -27.74
N GLN A 292 6.14 20.11 -27.92
CA GLN A 292 6.29 21.15 -28.94
C GLN A 292 7.16 20.69 -30.12
N GLY A 293 7.41 19.38 -30.25
CA GLY A 293 8.28 18.80 -31.28
C GLY A 293 8.21 17.29 -31.23
N GLU A 294 9.31 16.64 -30.85
CA GLU A 294 9.33 15.19 -30.64
C GLU A 294 8.37 14.79 -29.52
N PHE A 295 7.70 13.66 -29.69
CA PHE A 295 6.68 13.20 -28.76
C PHE A 295 6.87 11.73 -28.40
N ILE A 296 6.41 11.36 -27.21
CA ILE A 296 6.28 9.98 -26.76
C ILE A 296 4.95 9.40 -27.23
N TYR A 297 3.86 10.16 -27.02
CA TYR A 297 2.52 9.72 -27.39
C TYR A 297 1.76 10.85 -28.08
N LYS A 298 0.93 10.49 -29.06
CA LYS A 298 0.06 11.43 -29.75
C LYS A 298 -1.29 10.78 -30.00
N GLY A 299 -2.35 11.41 -29.54
CA GLY A 299 -3.68 10.86 -29.66
C GLY A 299 -4.79 11.88 -29.55
N LYS A 300 -6.02 11.44 -29.83
CA LYS A 300 -7.23 12.26 -29.70
C LYS A 300 -7.78 12.16 -28.26
N VAL A 301 -8.00 13.30 -27.63
CA VAL A 301 -8.62 13.36 -26.31
C VAL A 301 -10.12 13.09 -26.41
N GLU A 302 -10.61 12.05 -25.73
CA GLU A 302 -12.05 11.73 -25.68
C GLU A 302 -12.76 12.37 -24.51
N ILE A 303 -12.17 12.25 -23.31
CA ILE A 303 -12.75 12.76 -22.06
C ILE A 303 -11.75 13.68 -21.38
N THR A 304 -12.26 14.74 -20.79
CA THR A 304 -11.50 15.66 -19.93
C THR A 304 -12.20 15.78 -18.60
N GLU A 305 -11.45 15.63 -17.50
CA GLU A 305 -11.93 15.88 -16.15
C GLU A 305 -11.16 17.06 -15.56
N ALA A 306 -11.77 18.24 -15.59
CA ALA A 306 -11.17 19.44 -14.99
C ALA A 306 -11.48 19.48 -13.49
N LEU A 307 -10.47 19.21 -12.66
CA LEU A 307 -10.60 19.15 -11.19
C LEU A 307 -10.22 20.46 -10.51
N GLY A 308 -9.95 21.51 -11.29
CA GLY A 308 -9.57 22.85 -10.82
C GLY A 308 -8.05 23.05 -10.83
N GLU A 309 -7.32 22.37 -10.00
CA GLU A 309 -5.85 22.43 -9.96
C GLU A 309 -5.16 21.62 -11.07
N VAL A 310 -5.82 20.56 -11.54
CA VAL A 310 -5.34 19.70 -12.62
C VAL A 310 -6.47 19.31 -13.55
N THR A 311 -6.12 18.91 -14.77
CA THR A 311 -7.03 18.29 -15.74
C THR A 311 -6.52 16.91 -16.12
N LEU A 312 -7.35 15.89 -15.99
CA LEU A 312 -7.10 14.56 -16.53
C LEU A 312 -7.58 14.51 -17.98
N LEU A 313 -6.72 14.07 -18.87
CA LEU A 313 -7.00 13.81 -20.26
C LEU A 313 -7.03 12.31 -20.49
N TYR A 314 -8.16 11.77 -20.94
CA TYR A 314 -8.31 10.39 -21.35
C TYR A 314 -8.32 10.33 -22.87
N PHE A 315 -7.37 9.60 -23.42
CA PHE A 315 -7.22 9.45 -24.86
C PHE A 315 -8.03 8.28 -25.40
N ALA A 316 -8.37 8.33 -26.68
CA ALA A 316 -9.05 7.24 -27.36
C ALA A 316 -8.20 5.96 -27.27
N PRO A 317 -8.79 4.81 -26.85
CA PRO A 317 -8.05 3.57 -26.74
C PRO A 317 -7.59 3.08 -28.11
N GLU A 318 -6.38 2.55 -28.19
CA GLU A 318 -5.83 1.92 -29.40
C GLU A 318 -6.07 0.40 -29.34
N GLY A 319 -7.15 -0.06 -29.94
CA GLY A 319 -7.54 -1.48 -29.91
C GLY A 319 -8.08 -1.90 -28.53
N GLU A 320 -7.58 -3.01 -28.00
CA GLU A 320 -7.98 -3.58 -26.69
C GLU A 320 -7.14 -3.04 -25.52
N ARG A 321 -6.30 -2.02 -25.73
CA ARG A 321 -5.45 -1.45 -24.69
C ARG A 321 -6.20 -0.46 -23.82
N ASP A 322 -5.74 -0.33 -22.57
CA ASP A 322 -6.21 0.74 -21.70
C ASP A 322 -5.92 2.11 -22.30
N PRO A 323 -6.84 3.09 -22.12
CA PRO A 323 -6.63 4.45 -22.61
C PRO A 323 -5.41 5.08 -21.95
N VAL A 324 -4.60 5.80 -22.72
CA VAL A 324 -3.54 6.65 -22.17
C VAL A 324 -4.19 7.77 -21.37
N ILE A 325 -3.62 8.06 -20.21
CA ILE A 325 -4.08 9.12 -19.31
C ILE A 325 -2.93 10.12 -19.08
N ALA A 326 -3.22 11.41 -19.26
CA ALA A 326 -2.31 12.48 -18.84
C ALA A 326 -2.97 13.33 -17.76
N LYS A 327 -2.18 13.81 -16.80
CA LYS A 327 -2.61 14.69 -15.71
C LYS A 327 -1.83 16.00 -15.82
N LEU A 328 -2.46 16.99 -16.45
CA LEU A 328 -1.84 18.29 -16.71
C LEU A 328 -2.22 19.32 -15.64
N PRO A 329 -1.29 20.21 -15.23
CA PRO A 329 -1.60 21.26 -14.26
C PRO A 329 -2.57 22.28 -14.85
N GLY A 330 -3.51 22.79 -14.04
CA GLY A 330 -4.49 23.79 -14.44
C GLY A 330 -5.71 23.23 -15.17
N VAL A 331 -6.48 24.15 -15.79
CA VAL A 331 -7.75 23.84 -16.47
C VAL A 331 -7.56 23.85 -17.99
N HIS A 332 -7.72 22.70 -18.62
CA HIS A 332 -7.61 22.46 -20.07
C HIS A 332 -8.96 22.02 -20.66
N ALA A 333 -9.98 22.87 -20.56
CA ALA A 333 -11.34 22.52 -21.02
C ALA A 333 -11.46 22.51 -22.56
N ASP A 334 -10.57 23.17 -23.29
CA ASP A 334 -10.60 23.38 -24.74
C ASP A 334 -9.93 22.24 -25.55
N VAL A 335 -9.27 21.28 -24.89
CA VAL A 335 -8.54 20.18 -25.55
C VAL A 335 -9.41 18.98 -25.90
N LYS A 336 -10.66 18.93 -25.42
CA LYS A 336 -11.58 17.82 -25.71
C LYS A 336 -11.80 17.67 -27.22
N ARG A 337 -11.68 16.44 -27.73
CA ARG A 337 -11.76 16.06 -29.15
C ARG A 337 -10.61 16.59 -30.02
N ARG A 338 -9.60 17.25 -29.45
CA ARG A 338 -8.39 17.65 -30.17
C ARG A 338 -7.34 16.54 -30.11
N GLU A 339 -6.43 16.56 -31.06
CA GLU A 339 -5.24 15.75 -31.05
C GLU A 339 -4.19 16.47 -30.20
N VAL A 340 -3.64 15.76 -29.21
CA VAL A 340 -2.62 16.28 -28.30
C VAL A 340 -1.39 15.37 -28.37
N ALA A 341 -0.22 15.97 -28.50
CA ALA A 341 1.05 15.28 -28.43
C ALA A 341 1.67 15.48 -27.03
N LEU A 342 2.18 14.40 -26.46
CA LEU A 342 2.74 14.36 -25.11
C LEU A 342 4.18 13.90 -25.13
N THR A 343 4.98 14.48 -24.26
CA THR A 343 6.36 14.06 -23.96
C THR A 343 6.57 14.02 -22.46
N ALA A 344 7.74 13.53 -22.01
CA ALA A 344 8.12 13.49 -20.60
C ALA A 344 9.62 13.72 -20.47
N ASP A 345 10.06 14.16 -19.29
CA ASP A 345 11.48 14.24 -18.96
C ASP A 345 12.10 12.82 -19.00
N PRO A 346 13.27 12.62 -19.63
CA PRO A 346 13.94 11.31 -19.72
C PRO A 346 14.16 10.63 -18.37
N SER A 347 14.31 11.38 -17.27
CA SER A 347 14.45 10.82 -15.91
C SER A 347 13.16 10.25 -15.34
N LYS A 348 12.01 10.57 -15.96
CA LYS A 348 10.66 10.11 -15.58
C LYS A 348 10.15 8.98 -16.47
N VAL A 349 10.97 8.52 -17.42
CA VAL A 349 10.64 7.45 -18.34
C VAL A 349 11.18 6.13 -17.81
N HIS A 350 10.27 5.21 -17.48
CA HIS A 350 10.58 3.85 -17.02
C HIS A 350 10.63 2.88 -18.20
N LEU A 351 11.41 1.82 -18.07
CA LEU A 351 11.55 0.78 -19.10
C LEU A 351 11.35 -0.60 -18.48
N PHE A 352 10.43 -1.38 -19.05
CA PHE A 352 10.14 -2.74 -18.61
C PHE A 352 10.36 -3.73 -19.75
N HIS A 353 11.04 -4.83 -19.44
CA HIS A 353 11.23 -5.95 -20.34
C HIS A 353 10.78 -7.23 -19.65
N ASN A 354 9.89 -8.00 -20.29
CA ASN A 354 9.27 -9.18 -19.68
C ASN A 354 8.67 -8.88 -18.29
N THR A 355 7.95 -7.77 -18.19
CA THR A 355 7.31 -7.23 -16.97
C THR A 355 8.28 -6.71 -15.90
N GLN A 356 9.58 -6.94 -16.01
CA GLN A 356 10.58 -6.45 -15.04
C GLN A 356 11.19 -5.12 -15.50
N SER A 357 11.42 -4.21 -14.55
CA SER A 357 12.12 -2.96 -14.81
C SER A 357 13.59 -3.22 -15.18
N LEU A 358 14.10 -2.53 -16.19
CA LEU A 358 15.50 -2.60 -16.58
C LEU A 358 16.47 -2.08 -15.51
N LEU A 359 15.98 -1.34 -14.51
CA LEU A 359 16.76 -0.96 -13.32
C LEU A 359 17.16 -2.18 -12.48
N TYR A 360 16.38 -3.26 -12.53
CA TYR A 360 16.55 -4.48 -11.73
C TYR A 360 16.86 -5.71 -12.56
N ARG A 361 17.47 -5.52 -13.77
CA ARG A 361 17.74 -6.59 -14.75
C ARG A 361 18.56 -7.76 -14.21
N ASP A 362 19.43 -7.50 -13.22
CA ASP A 362 20.32 -8.50 -12.62
C ASP A 362 19.69 -9.24 -11.44
N GLN A 363 18.45 -8.90 -11.06
CA GLN A 363 17.70 -9.59 -10.03
C GLN A 363 16.84 -10.72 -10.64
N PRO A 364 16.59 -11.80 -9.88
CA PRO A 364 15.70 -12.85 -10.34
C PRO A 364 14.28 -12.32 -10.59
N ILE A 365 13.68 -12.70 -11.72
CA ILE A 365 12.32 -12.31 -12.06
C ILE A 365 11.35 -12.94 -11.03
N LYS A 366 10.72 -12.12 -10.23
CA LYS A 366 9.62 -12.55 -9.35
C LYS A 366 8.41 -12.90 -10.21
N LYS A 367 8.00 -14.18 -10.23
CA LYS A 367 6.78 -14.62 -10.94
C LYS A 367 5.55 -14.11 -10.20
N ILE A 368 5.05 -12.96 -10.60
CA ILE A 368 3.79 -12.42 -10.12
C ILE A 368 2.69 -12.99 -11.00
N ALA A 369 1.91 -13.93 -10.47
CA ALA A 369 0.70 -14.38 -11.13
C ALA A 369 -0.36 -13.28 -10.99
N VAL A 370 -0.44 -12.39 -11.96
CA VAL A 370 -1.54 -11.41 -12.05
C VAL A 370 -2.76 -12.19 -12.49
N GLY A 371 -3.74 -12.38 -11.60
CA GLY A 371 -5.03 -12.92 -11.99
C GLY A 371 -5.65 -11.98 -13.04
N THR A 372 -5.86 -12.48 -14.24
CA THR A 372 -6.68 -11.81 -15.26
C THR A 372 -8.11 -11.69 -14.69
N HIS A 373 -8.57 -10.47 -14.50
CA HIS A 373 -9.99 -10.14 -14.22
C HIS A 373 -10.83 -10.33 -15.47
#